data_06f87df067b9480831021523a51f7d95
#
_entry.id   06f87df067b9480831021523a51f7d95
#
_cell.length_a   1.000
_cell.length_b   1.000
_cell.length_c   1.000
_cell.angle_alpha   90.00
_cell.angle_beta   90.00
_cell.angle_gamma   90.00
#
_symmetry.space_group_name_H-M   'P 1'
#
loop_
_entity.id
_entity.type
_entity.pdbx_description
1 polymer ?
#
loop_
_entity_poly.entity_id
_entity_poly.type
_entity_poly.pdbx_seq_one_letter_code
_entity_poly.pdbx_strand_id
1 'polypeptide(L)'
;MNAHTTPRPFPMRSIAGASSQQHQQRQPPAPQVSSNEEYGAIAEEDREHIDEVFDLMDMKKKGWLNSYEFKHSLAALGFDLPKPEYFRELETYGSVPPDWRDPHSCPVNRLHIYLDQFRLCAAKLIANRDPREEATKVFNMFDYDQDGIISFDDMRHLAQDIKEDRVLSEEEIQGMIEHLDHDGKGGVNLDEFIQMMEEAG
;
A
#
# COMPACT_ATOMS: atom_id res chain seq x y z
N MET A 1 89.48 -31.00 3.73
CA MET A 1 88.80 -32.28 3.54
C MET A 1 87.32 -32.01 3.79
N ASN A 2 86.58 -31.70 2.72
CA ASN A 2 85.20 -31.25 2.82
C ASN A 2 84.31 -32.36 2.34
N ALA A 3 83.44 -32.83 3.22
CA ALA A 3 82.44 -33.81 2.93
C ALA A 3 81.19 -33.08 2.46
N HIS A 4 80.82 -33.23 1.17
CA HIS A 4 79.52 -32.76 0.62
C HIS A 4 78.45 -33.70 1.08
N THR A 5 77.51 -33.16 1.85
CA THR A 5 76.23 -33.83 2.20
C THR A 5 75.14 -33.33 1.30
N THR A 6 74.70 -34.16 0.40
CA THR A 6 73.51 -33.89 -0.45
C THR A 6 72.24 -34.12 0.36
N PRO A 7 71.25 -33.25 0.32
CA PRO A 7 69.92 -33.48 0.95
C PRO A 7 69.07 -34.41 0.11
N ARG A 8 68.38 -35.33 0.77
CA ARG A 8 67.40 -36.27 0.20
C ARG A 8 66.14 -35.53 -0.20
N PRO A 9 65.48 -35.91 -1.31
CA PRO A 9 64.19 -35.37 -1.67
C PRO A 9 63.10 -35.98 -0.80
N PHE A 10 62.16 -35.09 -0.29
CA PHE A 10 60.93 -35.48 0.41
C PHE A 10 59.91 -36.01 -0.59
N PRO A 11 59.08 -37.01 -0.20
CA PRO A 11 58.03 -37.51 -1.06
C PRO A 11 56.89 -36.50 -1.20
N MET A 12 56.51 -36.19 -2.42
CA MET A 12 55.32 -35.45 -2.74
C MET A 12 54.07 -36.24 -2.29
N ARG A 13 53.38 -35.71 -1.32
CA ARG A 13 52.04 -36.16 -0.94
C ARG A 13 51.04 -35.56 -1.91
N SER A 14 50.44 -36.38 -2.74
CA SER A 14 49.30 -36.00 -3.57
C SER A 14 48.14 -35.54 -2.68
N ILE A 15 47.80 -34.27 -2.74
CA ILE A 15 46.58 -33.74 -2.15
C ILE A 15 45.51 -33.91 -3.20
N ALA A 16 44.68 -34.91 -3.00
CA ALA A 16 43.45 -35.14 -3.75
C ALA A 16 42.52 -33.96 -3.59
N GLY A 17 41.82 -33.65 -4.67
CA GLY A 17 40.96 -32.50 -4.90
C GLY A 17 40.06 -32.15 -3.73
N ALA A 18 40.20 -30.92 -3.26
CA ALA A 18 39.13 -30.21 -2.55
C ALA A 18 38.19 -29.62 -3.58
N SER A 19 37.06 -30.29 -3.75
CA SER A 19 35.91 -29.74 -4.46
C SER A 19 35.52 -28.44 -3.80
N SER A 20 35.71 -27.35 -4.53
CA SER A 20 35.14 -26.04 -4.20
C SER A 20 33.63 -26.14 -4.25
N GLN A 21 32.99 -26.48 -3.15
CA GLN A 21 31.58 -26.24 -2.97
C GLN A 21 31.43 -24.73 -2.92
N GLN A 22 31.03 -24.16 -4.06
CA GLN A 22 30.45 -22.82 -4.12
C GLN A 22 29.28 -22.81 -3.14
N HIS A 23 29.43 -22.12 -2.04
CA HIS A 23 28.33 -21.63 -1.24
C HIS A 23 27.56 -20.64 -2.12
N GLN A 24 26.61 -21.16 -2.90
CA GLN A 24 25.49 -20.37 -3.33
C GLN A 24 24.76 -19.97 -2.05
N GLN A 25 25.04 -18.77 -1.57
CA GLN A 25 24.15 -18.09 -0.67
C GLN A 25 22.78 -18.03 -1.37
N ARG A 26 21.90 -18.94 -0.98
CA ARG A 26 20.48 -18.84 -1.29
C ARG A 26 20.04 -17.53 -0.69
N GLN A 27 19.77 -16.54 -1.55
CA GLN A 27 18.88 -15.46 -1.19
C GLN A 27 17.65 -16.12 -0.55
N PRO A 28 17.19 -15.62 0.61
CA PRO A 28 15.90 -16.06 1.10
C PRO A 28 14.90 -15.86 -0.05
N PRO A 29 14.08 -16.87 -0.38
CA PRO A 29 13.01 -16.66 -1.35
C PRO A 29 12.20 -15.49 -0.81
N ALA A 30 12.02 -14.47 -1.65
CA ALA A 30 10.99 -13.48 -1.42
C ALA A 30 9.70 -14.26 -1.06
N PRO A 31 8.89 -13.78 -0.12
CA PRO A 31 7.72 -14.50 0.36
C PRO A 31 6.79 -14.79 -0.83
N GLN A 32 6.89 -16.00 -1.37
CA GLN A 32 6.05 -16.49 -2.46
C GLN A 32 4.79 -17.18 -1.91
N VAL A 33 4.39 -16.84 -0.70
CA VAL A 33 3.22 -17.47 -0.08
C VAL A 33 2.14 -16.42 0.05
N SER A 34 1.02 -16.69 -0.59
CA SER A 34 -0.26 -15.98 -0.50
C SER A 34 -0.52 -14.76 -1.40
N SER A 35 0.34 -14.39 -2.29
CA SER A 35 0.09 -13.22 -3.16
C SER A 35 -1.27 -13.26 -3.90
N ASN A 36 -1.68 -14.42 -4.37
CA ASN A 36 -3.00 -14.60 -4.98
C ASN A 36 -4.13 -14.72 -3.96
N GLU A 37 -3.85 -15.16 -2.73
CA GLU A 37 -4.85 -15.29 -1.67
C GLU A 37 -5.21 -13.94 -1.09
N GLU A 38 -4.24 -13.07 -0.78
CA GLU A 38 -4.50 -11.72 -0.26
C GLU A 38 -5.24 -10.85 -1.32
N TYR A 39 -4.77 -10.86 -2.57
CA TYR A 39 -5.46 -10.14 -3.66
C TYR A 39 -6.83 -10.74 -3.98
N GLY A 40 -7.00 -12.06 -3.84
CA GLY A 40 -8.29 -12.72 -4.01
C GLY A 40 -9.27 -12.52 -2.85
N ALA A 41 -8.77 -12.10 -1.67
CA ALA A 41 -9.59 -11.89 -0.48
C ALA A 41 -10.27 -10.52 -0.41
N ILE A 42 -9.78 -9.51 -1.15
CA ILE A 42 -10.42 -8.21 -1.23
C ILE A 42 -11.61 -8.21 -2.18
N ALA A 43 -12.51 -7.26 -2.04
CA ALA A 43 -13.69 -7.11 -2.88
C ALA A 43 -13.34 -7.01 -4.38
N GLU A 44 -14.22 -7.46 -5.25
CA GLU A 44 -14.02 -7.41 -6.70
C GLU A 44 -13.88 -5.97 -7.20
N GLU A 45 -14.66 -5.06 -6.65
CA GLU A 45 -14.62 -3.62 -6.92
C GLU A 45 -13.24 -3.02 -6.60
N ASP A 46 -12.64 -3.39 -5.45
CA ASP A 46 -11.30 -2.96 -5.09
C ASP A 46 -10.24 -3.49 -6.08
N ARG A 47 -10.39 -4.74 -6.55
CA ARG A 47 -9.48 -5.32 -7.54
C ARG A 47 -9.54 -4.61 -8.87
N GLU A 48 -10.75 -4.32 -9.35
CA GLU A 48 -10.95 -3.55 -10.58
C GLU A 48 -10.35 -2.15 -10.45
N HIS A 49 -10.60 -1.47 -9.32
CA HIS A 49 -10.06 -0.14 -9.05
C HIS A 49 -8.52 -0.13 -8.99
N ILE A 50 -7.89 -1.15 -8.40
CA ILE A 50 -6.42 -1.30 -8.39
C ILE A 50 -5.88 -1.36 -9.82
N ASP A 51 -6.50 -2.18 -10.67
CA ASP A 51 -6.05 -2.37 -12.04
C ASP A 51 -6.25 -1.11 -12.90
N GLU A 52 -7.39 -0.43 -12.73
CA GLU A 52 -7.67 0.86 -13.40
C GLU A 52 -6.67 1.94 -12.99
N VAL A 53 -6.39 2.07 -11.70
CA VAL A 53 -5.42 3.05 -11.20
C VAL A 53 -4.02 2.77 -11.73
N PHE A 54 -3.59 1.50 -11.77
CA PHE A 54 -2.30 1.14 -12.37
C PHE A 54 -2.25 1.57 -13.83
N ASP A 55 -3.27 1.23 -14.60
CA ASP A 55 -3.38 1.53 -16.03
C ASP A 55 -3.43 3.03 -16.33
N LEU A 56 -4.08 3.80 -15.46
CA LEU A 56 -4.16 5.26 -15.54
C LEU A 56 -2.79 5.90 -15.27
N MET A 57 -2.08 5.41 -14.26
CA MET A 57 -0.79 5.97 -13.85
C MET A 57 0.38 5.55 -14.74
N ASP A 58 0.31 4.38 -15.38
CA ASP A 58 1.26 3.99 -16.42
C ASP A 58 0.93 4.67 -17.77
N MET A 59 0.98 5.99 -17.81
CA MET A 59 0.63 6.81 -18.99
C MET A 59 1.41 6.43 -20.25
N LYS A 60 2.62 5.89 -20.09
CA LYS A 60 3.50 5.48 -21.19
C LYS A 60 3.35 4.01 -21.58
N LYS A 61 2.46 3.28 -20.91
CA LYS A 61 2.22 1.84 -21.14
C LYS A 61 3.52 1.01 -21.11
N LYS A 62 4.38 1.29 -20.13
CA LYS A 62 5.66 0.61 -19.88
C LYS A 62 5.48 -0.76 -19.23
N GLY A 63 4.33 -1.01 -18.61
CA GLY A 63 4.03 -2.17 -17.79
C GLY A 63 4.60 -2.08 -16.37
N TRP A 64 5.05 -0.90 -15.94
CA TRP A 64 5.57 -0.65 -14.59
C TRP A 64 5.43 0.82 -14.19
N LEU A 65 5.35 1.06 -12.88
CA LEU A 65 5.31 2.39 -12.30
C LEU A 65 6.69 2.77 -11.75
N ASN A 66 7.12 4.00 -11.96
CA ASN A 66 8.25 4.57 -11.24
C ASN A 66 7.81 5.04 -9.85
N SER A 67 8.78 5.48 -9.02
CA SER A 67 8.47 5.88 -7.65
C SER A 67 7.49 7.05 -7.54
N TYR A 68 7.46 7.95 -8.50
CA TYR A 68 6.50 9.05 -8.54
C TYR A 68 5.09 8.56 -8.90
N GLU A 69 4.98 7.79 -9.99
CA GLU A 69 3.73 7.20 -10.45
C GLU A 69 3.14 6.29 -9.36
N PHE A 70 3.97 5.46 -8.71
CA PHE A 70 3.55 4.59 -7.61
C PHE A 70 2.98 5.36 -6.41
N LYS A 71 3.63 6.48 -6.02
CA LYS A 71 3.10 7.33 -4.95
C LYS A 71 1.71 7.87 -5.28
N HIS A 72 1.53 8.35 -6.51
CA HIS A 72 0.24 8.89 -6.94
C HIS A 72 -0.82 7.80 -7.12
N SER A 73 -0.42 6.58 -7.52
CA SER A 73 -1.33 5.43 -7.56
C SER A 73 -1.87 5.08 -6.17
N LEU A 74 -1.00 5.05 -5.15
CA LEU A 74 -1.43 4.81 -3.77
C LEU A 74 -2.36 5.92 -3.27
N ALA A 75 -2.04 7.19 -3.58
CA ALA A 75 -2.90 8.31 -3.21
C ALA A 75 -4.27 8.24 -3.91
N ALA A 76 -4.34 7.79 -5.17
CA ALA A 76 -5.59 7.59 -5.90
C ALA A 76 -6.44 6.47 -5.28
N LEU A 77 -5.81 5.45 -4.67
CA LEU A 77 -6.49 4.42 -3.89
C LEU A 77 -6.85 4.87 -2.45
N GLY A 78 -6.59 6.14 -2.10
CA GLY A 78 -6.89 6.69 -0.78
C GLY A 78 -5.78 6.53 0.27
N PHE A 79 -4.57 6.08 -0.13
CA PHE A 79 -3.44 5.89 0.79
C PHE A 79 -2.42 7.03 0.67
N ASP A 80 -2.48 8.00 1.58
CA ASP A 80 -1.44 9.04 1.71
C ASP A 80 -0.40 8.61 2.75
N LEU A 81 0.51 7.75 2.31
CA LEU A 81 1.54 7.19 3.19
C LEU A 81 2.61 8.24 3.51
N PRO A 82 3.00 8.39 4.79
CA PRO A 82 4.14 9.20 5.17
C PRO A 82 5.42 8.67 4.52
N LYS A 83 6.36 9.56 4.25
CA LYS A 83 7.58 9.25 3.48
C LYS A 83 8.32 7.97 3.93
N PRO A 84 8.52 7.68 5.23
CA PRO A 84 9.20 6.46 5.65
C PRO A 84 8.44 5.18 5.26
N GLU A 85 7.11 5.19 5.40
CA GLU A 85 6.25 4.05 5.07
C GLU A 85 6.20 3.83 3.57
N TYR A 86 6.01 4.90 2.80
CA TYR A 86 6.07 4.86 1.36
C TYR A 86 7.37 4.24 0.83
N PHE A 87 8.54 4.64 1.38
CA PHE A 87 9.82 4.06 0.97
C PHE A 87 9.95 2.59 1.36
N ARG A 88 9.40 2.19 2.49
CA ARG A 88 9.35 0.79 2.91
C ARG A 88 8.53 -0.07 1.95
N GLU A 89 7.35 0.40 1.53
CA GLU A 89 6.53 -0.32 0.56
C GLU A 89 7.23 -0.37 -0.81
N LEU A 90 7.85 0.72 -1.25
CA LEU A 90 8.63 0.76 -2.49
C LEU A 90 9.84 -0.19 -2.45
N GLU A 91 10.51 -0.33 -1.32
CA GLU A 91 11.61 -1.28 -1.12
C GLU A 91 11.12 -2.73 -1.07
N THR A 92 9.97 -2.97 -0.46
CA THR A 92 9.40 -4.31 -0.30
C THR A 92 8.88 -4.87 -1.63
N TYR A 93 8.19 -4.06 -2.42
CA TYR A 93 7.52 -4.50 -3.64
C TYR A 93 8.26 -4.08 -4.92
N GLY A 94 9.26 -3.21 -4.82
CA GLY A 94 9.98 -2.72 -5.98
C GLY A 94 10.98 -3.72 -6.55
N SER A 95 11.10 -3.74 -7.85
CA SER A 95 12.07 -4.52 -8.60
C SER A 95 13.16 -3.63 -9.19
N VAL A 96 14.39 -4.12 -9.18
CA VAL A 96 15.53 -3.43 -9.84
C VAL A 96 15.29 -3.40 -11.35
N PRO A 97 15.46 -2.23 -12.01
CA PRO A 97 15.36 -2.14 -13.46
C PRO A 97 16.29 -3.14 -14.17
N PRO A 98 15.86 -3.77 -15.28
CA PRO A 98 16.67 -4.79 -15.97
C PRO A 98 17.97 -4.25 -16.56
N ASP A 99 18.04 -2.95 -16.83
CA ASP A 99 19.22 -2.25 -17.37
C ASP A 99 20.19 -1.75 -16.30
N TRP A 100 19.87 -1.95 -15.02
CA TRP A 100 20.70 -1.52 -13.91
C TRP A 100 21.89 -2.49 -13.73
N ARG A 101 23.13 -1.95 -13.79
CA ARG A 101 24.35 -2.77 -13.82
C ARG A 101 24.60 -3.59 -12.55
N ASP A 102 24.36 -2.98 -11.38
CA ASP A 102 24.60 -3.60 -10.08
C ASP A 102 23.32 -3.51 -9.22
N PRO A 103 22.58 -4.62 -9.09
CA PRO A 103 21.33 -4.64 -8.34
C PRO A 103 21.44 -4.12 -6.90
N HIS A 104 22.60 -4.33 -6.25
CA HIS A 104 22.83 -3.91 -4.87
C HIS A 104 23.06 -2.40 -4.73
N SER A 105 23.40 -1.72 -5.81
CA SER A 105 23.61 -0.27 -5.82
C SER A 105 22.41 0.52 -6.32
N CYS A 106 21.28 -0.14 -6.60
CA CYS A 106 20.08 0.53 -7.09
C CYS A 106 19.41 1.35 -5.98
N PRO A 107 19.29 2.67 -6.13
CA PRO A 107 18.56 3.48 -5.15
C PRO A 107 17.07 3.12 -5.13
N VAL A 108 16.46 3.13 -3.95
CA VAL A 108 15.04 2.76 -3.77
C VAL A 108 14.11 3.54 -4.69
N ASN A 109 14.36 4.83 -4.88
CA ASN A 109 13.57 5.69 -5.78
C ASN A 109 13.73 5.38 -7.28
N ARG A 110 14.57 4.42 -7.65
CA ARG A 110 14.75 3.92 -9.02
C ARG A 110 14.12 2.57 -9.26
N LEU A 111 13.58 1.95 -8.23
CA LEU A 111 12.85 0.69 -8.36
C LEU A 111 11.62 0.85 -9.24
N HIS A 112 11.27 -0.21 -9.95
CA HIS A 112 10.06 -0.31 -10.75
C HIS A 112 9.04 -1.18 -10.02
N ILE A 113 7.78 -0.78 -10.03
CA ILE A 113 6.65 -1.56 -9.51
C ILE A 113 5.86 -2.09 -10.71
N TYR A 114 5.87 -3.39 -10.90
CA TYR A 114 5.05 -4.05 -11.90
C TYR A 114 3.63 -4.31 -11.37
N LEU A 115 2.68 -4.60 -12.26
CA LEU A 115 1.27 -4.76 -11.92
C LEU A 115 1.05 -5.77 -10.78
N ASP A 116 1.69 -6.94 -10.83
CA ASP A 116 1.50 -7.97 -9.81
C ASP A 116 1.99 -7.50 -8.42
N GLN A 117 3.11 -6.78 -8.36
CA GLN A 117 3.62 -6.20 -7.12
C GLN A 117 2.73 -5.07 -6.61
N PHE A 118 2.19 -4.25 -7.53
CA PHE A 118 1.25 -3.20 -7.18
C PHE A 118 -0.04 -3.78 -6.59
N ARG A 119 -0.59 -4.83 -7.20
CA ARG A 119 -1.76 -5.56 -6.69
C ARG A 119 -1.55 -6.06 -5.27
N LEU A 120 -0.38 -6.67 -5.01
CA LEU A 120 -0.04 -7.17 -3.67
C LEU A 120 0.08 -6.06 -2.63
N CYS A 121 0.79 -5.01 -2.97
CA CYS A 121 0.95 -3.84 -2.10
C CYS A 121 -0.42 -3.22 -1.77
N ALA A 122 -1.23 -2.96 -2.79
CA ALA A 122 -2.55 -2.35 -2.65
C ALA A 122 -3.51 -3.25 -1.86
N ALA A 123 -3.57 -4.56 -2.16
CA ALA A 123 -4.40 -5.51 -1.43
C ALA A 123 -4.06 -5.57 0.04
N LYS A 124 -2.78 -5.61 0.38
CA LYS A 124 -2.33 -5.56 1.78
C LYS A 124 -2.73 -4.26 2.48
N LEU A 125 -2.60 -3.13 1.80
CA LEU A 125 -2.99 -1.84 2.37
C LEU A 125 -4.51 -1.76 2.58
N ILE A 126 -5.31 -2.26 1.62
CA ILE A 126 -6.77 -2.34 1.73
C ILE A 126 -7.18 -3.28 2.88
N ALA A 127 -6.58 -4.47 2.97
CA ALA A 127 -6.88 -5.42 4.03
C ALA A 127 -6.52 -4.92 5.44
N ASN A 128 -5.58 -3.98 5.54
CA ASN A 128 -5.16 -3.36 6.80
C ASN A 128 -5.78 -1.97 7.03
N ARG A 129 -6.77 -1.57 6.23
CA ARG A 129 -7.52 -0.34 6.51
C ARG A 129 -8.18 -0.44 7.88
N ASP A 130 -8.09 0.64 8.64
CA ASP A 130 -8.93 0.79 9.84
C ASP A 130 -10.25 1.45 9.42
N PRO A 131 -11.37 0.71 9.47
CA PRO A 131 -12.68 1.26 9.11
C PRO A 131 -13.03 2.51 9.93
N ARG A 132 -12.56 2.57 11.19
CA ARG A 132 -12.78 3.72 12.06
C ARG A 132 -12.00 4.96 11.60
N GLU A 133 -10.76 4.79 11.13
CA GLU A 133 -10.00 5.91 10.56
C GLU A 133 -10.65 6.44 9.28
N GLU A 134 -11.16 5.56 8.42
CA GLU A 134 -11.86 5.97 7.21
C GLU A 134 -13.16 6.69 7.50
N ALA A 135 -13.97 6.11 8.38
CA ALA A 135 -15.21 6.77 8.84
C ALA A 135 -14.91 8.13 9.48
N THR A 136 -13.82 8.24 10.26
CA THR A 136 -13.40 9.51 10.85
C THR A 136 -13.01 10.55 9.80
N LYS A 137 -12.34 10.15 8.71
CA LYS A 137 -12.00 11.07 7.61
C LYS A 137 -13.27 11.59 6.94
N VAL A 138 -14.22 10.71 6.66
CA VAL A 138 -15.51 11.09 6.06
C VAL A 138 -16.31 11.95 7.02
N PHE A 139 -16.38 11.58 8.30
CA PHE A 139 -17.04 12.38 9.35
C PHE A 139 -16.53 13.83 9.37
N ASN A 140 -15.19 14.02 9.40
CA ASN A 140 -14.59 15.34 9.39
C ASN A 140 -14.84 16.16 8.11
N MET A 141 -15.24 15.53 7.02
CA MET A 141 -15.69 16.26 5.81
C MET A 141 -17.11 16.76 5.94
N PHE A 142 -17.94 16.11 6.76
CA PHE A 142 -19.30 16.51 7.04
C PHE A 142 -19.40 17.51 8.21
N ASP A 143 -18.56 17.35 9.21
CA ASP A 143 -18.43 18.24 10.37
C ASP A 143 -17.69 19.52 9.97
N TYR A 144 -18.45 20.48 9.43
CA TYR A 144 -17.90 21.68 8.80
C TYR A 144 -17.25 22.63 9.81
N ASP A 145 -17.83 22.79 11.01
CA ASP A 145 -17.33 23.67 12.07
C ASP A 145 -16.37 22.96 13.05
N GLN A 146 -16.18 21.64 12.86
CA GLN A 146 -15.28 20.78 13.64
C GLN A 146 -15.60 20.73 15.13
N ASP A 147 -16.88 20.76 15.46
CA ASP A 147 -17.33 20.67 16.85
C ASP A 147 -17.49 19.23 17.36
N GLY A 148 -17.34 18.24 16.46
CA GLY A 148 -17.43 16.81 16.74
C GLY A 148 -18.85 16.24 16.60
N ILE A 149 -19.78 17.00 16.01
CA ILE A 149 -21.16 16.61 15.76
C ILE A 149 -21.57 17.07 14.36
N ILE A 150 -22.05 16.18 13.54
CA ILE A 150 -22.69 16.57 12.25
C ILE A 150 -24.07 17.13 12.57
N SER A 151 -24.20 18.44 12.56
CA SER A 151 -25.43 19.18 12.84
C SER A 151 -26.30 19.36 11.58
N PHE A 152 -27.50 19.89 11.79
CA PHE A 152 -28.37 20.33 10.68
C PHE A 152 -27.69 21.40 9.80
N ASP A 153 -26.96 22.33 10.42
CA ASP A 153 -26.31 23.41 9.68
C ASP A 153 -25.14 22.87 8.83
N ASP A 154 -24.40 21.84 9.31
CA ASP A 154 -23.35 21.17 8.54
C ASP A 154 -23.92 20.46 7.32
N MET A 155 -24.98 19.68 7.51
CA MET A 155 -25.68 19.00 6.41
C MET A 155 -26.27 19.96 5.39
N ARG A 156 -26.74 21.11 5.84
CA ARG A 156 -27.23 22.18 4.96
C ARG A 156 -26.11 22.81 4.15
N HIS A 157 -24.94 23.05 4.75
CA HIS A 157 -23.75 23.52 4.03
C HIS A 157 -23.31 22.51 2.97
N LEU A 158 -23.20 21.23 3.35
CA LEU A 158 -22.86 20.17 2.42
C LEU A 158 -23.84 20.09 1.24
N ALA A 159 -25.14 20.16 1.51
CA ALA A 159 -26.17 20.12 0.46
C ALA A 159 -26.07 21.30 -0.52
N GLN A 160 -25.56 22.46 -0.06
CA GLN A 160 -25.34 23.64 -0.91
C GLN A 160 -24.06 23.49 -1.76
N ASP A 161 -23.03 22.81 -1.24
CA ASP A 161 -21.76 22.60 -1.94
C ASP A 161 -21.85 21.50 -3.01
N ILE A 162 -22.68 20.50 -2.78
CA ILE A 162 -23.01 19.47 -3.76
C ILE A 162 -24.01 20.06 -4.76
N LYS A 163 -23.51 20.55 -5.89
CA LYS A 163 -24.31 21.08 -7.00
C LYS A 163 -25.02 19.96 -7.77
N GLU A 164 -25.79 19.15 -7.10
CA GLU A 164 -26.65 18.16 -7.75
C GLU A 164 -27.99 18.76 -8.15
N ASP A 165 -28.62 18.18 -9.17
CA ASP A 165 -29.94 18.59 -9.67
C ASP A 165 -31.09 18.44 -8.63
N ARG A 166 -30.81 17.72 -7.53
CA ARG A 166 -31.70 17.52 -6.39
C ARG A 166 -31.10 18.10 -5.12
N VAL A 167 -31.57 19.25 -4.71
CA VAL A 167 -31.29 19.83 -3.40
C VAL A 167 -32.15 19.12 -2.36
N LEU A 168 -31.55 18.58 -1.30
CA LEU A 168 -32.26 18.01 -0.15
C LEU A 168 -33.10 19.12 0.52
N SER A 169 -34.34 18.81 0.83
CA SER A 169 -35.18 19.72 1.59
C SER A 169 -34.78 19.76 3.07
N GLU A 170 -35.15 20.83 3.77
CA GLU A 170 -34.85 20.95 5.20
C GLU A 170 -35.50 19.82 6.01
N GLU A 171 -36.71 19.37 5.61
CA GLU A 171 -37.38 18.23 6.23
C GLU A 171 -36.66 16.92 6.00
N GLU A 172 -36.05 16.70 4.82
CA GLU A 172 -35.24 15.52 4.53
C GLU A 172 -33.97 15.50 5.37
N ILE A 173 -33.26 16.62 5.47
CA ILE A 173 -32.05 16.77 6.31
C ILE A 173 -32.40 16.51 7.77
N GLN A 174 -33.45 17.15 8.28
CA GLN A 174 -33.87 16.96 9.66
C GLN A 174 -34.25 15.51 9.96
N GLY A 175 -34.97 14.85 9.05
CA GLY A 175 -35.32 13.44 9.18
C GLY A 175 -34.13 12.51 9.18
N MET A 176 -33.06 12.82 8.41
CA MET A 176 -31.81 12.06 8.41
C MET A 176 -31.10 12.17 9.76
N ILE A 177 -30.99 13.38 10.30
CA ILE A 177 -30.36 13.61 11.60
C ILE A 177 -31.12 12.92 12.71
N GLU A 178 -32.42 13.10 12.80
CA GLU A 178 -33.27 12.47 13.82
C GLU A 178 -33.23 10.93 13.78
N HIS A 179 -32.98 10.36 12.60
CA HIS A 179 -32.85 8.92 12.44
C HIS A 179 -31.50 8.39 13.00
N LEU A 180 -30.44 9.19 12.93
CA LEU A 180 -29.08 8.80 13.28
C LEU A 180 -28.67 9.29 14.69
N ASP A 181 -29.25 10.39 15.18
CA ASP A 181 -29.03 10.94 16.53
C ASP A 181 -29.75 10.07 17.58
N HIS A 182 -29.09 9.02 18.03
CA HIS A 182 -29.66 8.09 19.01
C HIS A 182 -29.57 8.63 20.45
N ASP A 183 -28.63 9.51 20.71
CA ASP A 183 -28.43 10.08 22.04
C ASP A 183 -29.18 11.41 22.29
N GLY A 184 -29.82 11.95 21.25
CA GLY A 184 -30.69 13.12 21.33
C GLY A 184 -29.97 14.44 21.57
N LYS A 185 -28.71 14.55 21.14
CA LYS A 185 -27.91 15.77 21.32
C LYS A 185 -28.11 16.82 20.23
N GLY A 186 -28.89 16.52 19.21
CA GLY A 186 -29.25 17.42 18.12
C GLY A 186 -28.33 17.33 16.92
N GLY A 187 -27.59 16.22 16.77
CA GLY A 187 -26.74 15.92 15.64
C GLY A 187 -26.06 14.58 15.78
N VAL A 188 -25.41 14.10 14.74
CA VAL A 188 -24.79 12.79 14.66
C VAL A 188 -23.32 12.89 15.13
N ASN A 189 -22.98 12.18 16.19
CA ASN A 189 -21.57 12.09 16.65
C ASN A 189 -20.80 11.00 15.88
N LEU A 190 -19.46 10.96 16.06
CA LEU A 190 -18.59 10.02 15.33
C LEU A 190 -18.96 8.55 15.57
N ASP A 191 -19.35 8.16 16.78
CA ASP A 191 -19.67 6.75 17.07
C ASP A 191 -20.99 6.34 16.40
N GLU A 192 -21.99 7.20 16.37
CA GLU A 192 -23.25 6.99 15.63
C GLU A 192 -23.02 6.95 14.13
N PHE A 193 -22.13 7.82 13.61
CA PHE A 193 -21.75 7.83 12.21
C PHE A 193 -21.06 6.52 11.80
N ILE A 194 -20.14 6.01 12.64
CA ILE A 194 -19.46 4.73 12.40
C ILE A 194 -20.48 3.59 12.39
N GLN A 195 -21.40 3.55 13.36
CA GLN A 195 -22.45 2.55 13.40
C GLN A 195 -23.30 2.54 12.13
N MET A 196 -23.69 3.72 11.63
CA MET A 196 -24.39 3.85 10.38
C MET A 196 -23.60 3.29 9.19
N MET A 197 -22.30 3.57 9.11
CA MET A 197 -21.43 3.06 8.05
C MET A 197 -21.29 1.54 8.10
N GLU A 198 -21.21 0.95 9.29
CA GLU A 198 -21.14 -0.51 9.47
C GLU A 198 -22.45 -1.22 9.09
N GLU A 199 -23.61 -0.57 9.31
CA GLU A 199 -24.93 -1.13 8.95
C GLU A 199 -25.20 -1.01 7.44
N ALA A 200 -24.54 -0.09 6.74
CA ALA A 200 -24.73 0.16 5.30
C ALA A 200 -23.83 -0.69 4.39
N GLY A 201 -22.74 -1.29 4.91
CA GLY A 201 -21.76 -2.11 4.17
C GLY A 201 -21.99 -3.59 4.32
#